data_0569e305f0850fd68620aa9bb38096e6
#
_entry.id   0569e305f0850fd68620aa9bb38096e6
#
_cell.length_a   1.000
_cell.length_b   1.000
_cell.length_c   1.000
_cell.angle_alpha   90.00
_cell.angle_beta   90.00
_cell.angle_gamma   90.00
#
_symmetry.space_group_name_H-M   'P 1'
#
loop_
_entity.id
_entity.type
_entity.pdbx_description
1 polymer ?
#
loop_
_entity_poly.entity_id
_entity_poly.type
_entity_poly.pdbx_seq_one_letter_code
_entity_poly.pdbx_strand_id
1 'polypeptide(L)'
;MVLNVCVPPLEDRERQSRLDGVLSRALARREVRVVRRAEELAPRPGERVLFALALDGAGQNLEYQRMLARLRLESGLLEGCTGGLIVDGPGELYTKSTAAELALAMNGAGCALVGRPLVEATGSLFNFRIQAKNLSTDLMGAYQEAVRELTERLLSFAFPGRERPRLLALHASSHHTSNTMALWAQVRARLSPRWEVEEIGLRNGTLSDCSGCPYTMCLHFGERGGCFYGGVMQEAVYPAVRQADGLILMCPNYNDALSANLSAFINRLTALFRQTRFYEKAVFALVVSGYSGSDTVARQLISSLRSEERR
;
A
#
# COMPACT_ATOMS: atom_id res chain seq x y z
N MET A 1 13.17 -2.36 20.77
CA MET A 1 12.84 -1.82 19.42
C MET A 1 11.88 -0.66 19.62
N VAL A 2 12.26 0.54 19.19
CA VAL A 2 11.49 1.76 19.42
C VAL A 2 10.39 1.90 18.37
N LEU A 3 9.17 2.26 18.78
CA LEU A 3 8.07 2.66 17.92
C LEU A 3 7.94 4.20 17.97
N ASN A 4 8.23 4.85 16.85
CA ASN A 4 7.99 6.28 16.69
C ASN A 4 6.55 6.49 16.20
N VAL A 5 5.73 7.19 16.97
CA VAL A 5 4.33 7.47 16.64
C VAL A 5 4.22 8.95 16.28
N CYS A 6 4.10 9.22 14.98
CA CYS A 6 3.99 10.57 14.45
C CYS A 6 2.52 11.00 14.46
N VAL A 7 2.18 11.91 15.37
CA VAL A 7 0.82 12.44 15.56
C VAL A 7 0.89 13.97 15.43
N PRO A 8 0.87 14.49 14.18
CA PRO A 8 0.82 15.94 13.98
C PRO A 8 -0.47 16.50 14.59
N PRO A 9 -0.38 17.55 15.42
CA PRO A 9 -1.54 18.10 16.10
C PRO A 9 -2.53 18.72 15.11
N LEU A 10 -3.82 18.58 15.43
CA LEU A 10 -4.92 19.21 14.73
C LEU A 10 -5.64 20.19 15.66
N GLU A 11 -6.06 21.35 15.16
CA GLU A 11 -6.83 22.33 15.92
C GLU A 11 -8.25 21.85 16.25
N ASP A 12 -8.83 21.02 15.35
CA ASP A 12 -10.12 20.34 15.60
C ASP A 12 -9.93 19.27 16.69
N ARG A 13 -10.27 19.67 17.92
CA ARG A 13 -10.04 18.84 19.12
C ARG A 13 -10.92 17.59 19.16
N GLU A 14 -12.11 17.62 18.58
CA GLU A 14 -13.01 16.45 18.57
C GLU A 14 -12.40 15.32 17.72
N ARG A 15 -11.93 15.65 16.52
CA ARG A 15 -11.28 14.68 15.63
C ARG A 15 -9.95 14.20 16.17
N GLN A 16 -9.14 15.11 16.71
CA GLN A 16 -7.90 14.74 17.36
C GLN A 16 -8.17 13.77 18.53
N SER A 17 -9.20 14.03 19.34
CA SER A 17 -9.59 13.18 20.47
C SER A 17 -10.04 11.78 20.04
N ARG A 18 -10.76 11.64 18.90
CA ARG A 18 -11.13 10.33 18.34
C ARG A 18 -9.88 9.50 18.03
N LEU A 19 -8.95 10.08 17.29
CA LEU A 19 -7.69 9.42 16.94
C LEU A 19 -6.86 9.09 18.19
N ASP A 20 -6.70 10.04 19.10
CA ASP A 20 -5.95 9.85 20.35
C ASP A 20 -6.53 8.74 21.22
N GLY A 21 -7.87 8.64 21.28
CA GLY A 21 -8.57 7.57 21.99
C GLY A 21 -8.30 6.18 21.40
N VAL A 22 -8.24 6.07 20.08
CA VAL A 22 -7.92 4.82 19.39
C VAL A 22 -6.45 4.45 19.60
N LEU A 23 -5.54 5.43 19.46
CA LEU A 23 -4.11 5.22 19.67
C LEU A 23 -3.80 4.80 21.12
N SER A 24 -4.41 5.46 22.11
CA SER A 24 -4.17 5.14 23.52
C SER A 24 -4.49 3.68 23.85
N ARG A 25 -5.53 3.11 23.24
CA ARG A 25 -5.89 1.71 23.38
C ARG A 25 -4.92 0.76 22.66
N ALA A 26 -4.60 1.07 21.40
CA ALA A 26 -3.72 0.24 20.58
C ALA A 26 -2.28 0.21 21.11
N LEU A 27 -1.84 1.31 21.73
CA LEU A 27 -0.48 1.49 22.26
C LEU A 27 -0.37 1.25 23.76
N ALA A 28 -1.46 0.85 24.43
CA ALA A 28 -1.45 0.57 25.86
C ALA A 28 -0.33 -0.40 26.24
N ARG A 29 0.42 -0.06 27.30
CA ARG A 29 1.56 -0.86 27.82
C ARG A 29 2.74 -1.00 26.85
N ARG A 30 2.86 -0.14 25.83
CA ARG A 30 3.97 -0.12 24.88
C ARG A 30 4.82 1.12 25.11
N GLU A 31 6.13 0.95 25.05
CA GLU A 31 7.05 2.09 25.04
C GLU A 31 7.07 2.69 23.63
N VAL A 32 6.66 3.96 23.53
CA VAL A 32 6.58 4.70 22.27
C VAL A 32 7.26 6.06 22.38
N ARG A 33 7.88 6.50 21.30
CA ARG A 33 8.34 7.87 21.13
C ARG A 33 7.29 8.63 20.32
N VAL A 34 6.61 9.57 20.95
CA VAL A 34 5.62 10.41 20.27
C VAL A 34 6.34 11.56 19.57
N VAL A 35 6.08 11.73 18.26
CA VAL A 35 6.59 12.78 17.39
C VAL A 35 5.43 13.67 16.99
N ARG A 36 5.44 14.94 17.40
CA ARG A 36 4.33 15.86 17.14
C ARG A 36 4.68 16.91 16.09
N ARG A 37 5.96 17.20 15.91
CA ARG A 37 6.45 18.22 14.98
C ARG A 37 7.44 17.65 13.98
N ALA A 38 7.52 18.29 12.84
CA ALA A 38 8.42 17.86 11.77
C ALA A 38 9.88 17.77 12.24
N GLU A 39 10.35 18.72 13.06
CA GLU A 39 11.73 18.77 13.55
C GLU A 39 12.09 17.59 14.46
N GLU A 40 11.11 17.00 15.13
CA GLU A 40 11.29 15.85 16.03
C GLU A 40 11.41 14.51 15.30
N LEU A 41 11.08 14.48 14.00
CA LEU A 41 11.08 13.26 13.19
C LEU A 41 12.52 12.86 12.86
N ALA A 42 13.11 11.99 13.67
CA ALA A 42 14.47 11.49 13.49
C ALA A 42 14.57 10.04 14.00
N PRO A 43 13.91 9.08 13.33
CA PRO A 43 14.04 7.67 13.68
C PRO A 43 15.41 7.14 13.22
N ARG A 44 15.86 6.08 13.85
CA ARG A 44 17.09 5.36 13.49
C ARG A 44 16.77 4.17 12.58
N PRO A 45 17.72 3.73 11.74
CA PRO A 45 17.56 2.50 10.99
C PRO A 45 17.16 1.31 11.89
N GLY A 46 16.20 0.52 11.45
CA GLY A 46 15.64 -0.59 12.21
C GLY A 46 14.46 -0.24 13.13
N GLU A 47 14.20 1.06 13.39
CA GLU A 47 13.04 1.48 14.17
C GLU A 47 11.73 1.39 13.37
N ARG A 48 10.61 1.42 14.09
CA ARG A 48 9.27 1.41 13.53
C ARG A 48 8.69 2.81 13.53
N VAL A 49 7.94 3.15 12.47
CA VAL A 49 7.32 4.47 12.30
C VAL A 49 5.84 4.29 12.00
N LEU A 50 4.98 4.78 12.88
CA LEU A 50 3.54 4.82 12.69
C LEU A 50 3.11 6.27 12.52
N PHE A 51 2.69 6.66 11.32
CA PHE A 51 2.02 7.93 11.12
C PHE A 51 0.54 7.81 11.43
N ALA A 52 0.04 8.68 12.29
CA ALA A 52 -1.36 8.74 12.67
C ALA A 52 -1.87 10.18 12.51
N LEU A 53 -2.68 10.40 11.48
CA LEU A 53 -3.12 11.71 11.03
C LEU A 53 -4.61 11.89 11.26
N ALA A 54 -4.99 12.96 11.95
CA ALA A 54 -6.33 13.50 11.89
C ALA A 54 -6.39 14.67 10.90
N LEU A 55 -7.47 14.73 10.10
CA LEU A 55 -7.68 15.78 9.11
C LEU A 55 -8.87 16.67 9.52
N ASP A 56 -8.75 17.98 9.27
CA ASP A 56 -9.83 18.97 9.48
C ASP A 56 -10.97 18.81 8.46
N GLY A 57 -11.99 19.70 8.55
CA GLY A 57 -13.15 19.72 7.65
C GLY A 57 -12.80 19.91 6.18
N ALA A 58 -11.65 20.47 5.87
CA ALA A 58 -11.13 20.65 4.50
C ALA A 58 -10.22 19.50 4.06
N GLY A 59 -10.03 18.48 4.90
CA GLY A 59 -9.12 17.38 4.61
C GLY A 59 -7.63 17.72 4.79
N GLN A 60 -7.33 18.72 5.63
CA GLN A 60 -5.97 19.24 5.83
C GLN A 60 -5.48 19.02 7.27
N ASN A 61 -4.16 19.11 7.42
CA ASN A 61 -3.47 19.22 8.70
C ASN A 61 -2.15 19.93 8.43
N LEU A 62 -1.95 21.12 8.97
CA LEU A 62 -0.82 21.99 8.65
C LEU A 62 0.52 21.39 9.13
N GLU A 63 0.55 20.78 10.30
CA GLU A 63 1.79 20.17 10.79
C GLU A 63 2.15 18.90 10.00
N TYR A 64 1.15 18.14 9.55
CA TYR A 64 1.38 17.06 8.60
C TYR A 64 2.02 17.57 7.31
N GLN A 65 1.60 18.71 6.76
CA GLN A 65 2.21 19.28 5.55
C GLN A 65 3.70 19.60 5.77
N ARG A 66 4.10 20.06 6.95
CA ARG A 66 5.52 20.26 7.30
C ARG A 66 6.29 18.94 7.36
N MET A 67 5.71 17.90 7.99
CA MET A 67 6.31 16.57 8.02
C MET A 67 6.45 15.99 6.60
N LEU A 68 5.43 16.15 5.77
CA LEU A 68 5.42 15.71 4.38
C LEU A 68 6.52 16.41 3.56
N ALA A 69 6.67 17.72 3.72
CA ALA A 69 7.73 18.48 3.07
C ALA A 69 9.12 17.94 3.45
N ARG A 70 9.30 17.65 4.73
CA ARG A 70 10.56 17.09 5.23
C ARG A 70 10.86 15.71 4.66
N LEU A 71 9.87 14.81 4.62
CA LEU A 71 9.99 13.49 4.00
C LEU A 71 10.39 13.57 2.52
N ARG A 72 9.91 14.58 1.80
CA ARG A 72 10.22 14.79 0.38
C ARG A 72 11.60 15.38 0.13
N LEU A 73 12.09 16.21 1.05
CA LEU A 73 13.37 16.92 0.91
C LEU A 73 14.56 16.10 1.44
N GLU A 74 14.34 15.27 2.45
CA GLU A 74 15.38 14.49 3.09
C GLU A 74 15.28 13.01 2.67
N SER A 75 15.80 12.70 1.49
CA SER A 75 15.91 11.31 1.04
C SER A 75 16.79 10.52 2.04
N GLY A 76 16.26 9.42 2.54
CA GLY A 76 16.96 8.62 3.57
C GLY A 76 16.61 8.96 5.01
N LEU A 77 15.76 9.99 5.30
CA LEU A 77 15.29 10.29 6.65
C LEU A 77 14.70 9.08 7.39
N LEU A 78 14.06 8.16 6.65
CA LEU A 78 13.45 6.94 7.15
C LEU A 78 14.17 5.68 6.66
N GLU A 79 15.43 5.81 6.23
CA GLU A 79 16.17 4.67 5.69
C GLU A 79 16.29 3.53 6.71
N GLY A 80 15.99 2.32 6.24
CA GLY A 80 15.98 1.13 7.08
C GLY A 80 14.83 1.04 8.09
N CYS A 81 13.93 2.02 8.14
CA CYS A 81 12.73 1.97 8.96
C CYS A 81 11.62 1.17 8.29
N THR A 82 10.70 0.67 9.11
CA THR A 82 9.46 0.03 8.65
C THR A 82 8.27 0.84 9.13
N GLY A 83 7.29 1.06 8.25
CA GLY A 83 6.21 2.01 8.50
C GLY A 83 4.79 1.50 8.31
N GLY A 84 3.86 2.15 8.98
CA GLY A 84 2.41 2.04 8.83
C GLY A 84 1.72 3.39 8.95
N LEU A 85 0.47 3.47 8.50
CA LEU A 85 -0.29 4.71 8.38
C LEU A 85 -1.69 4.55 8.99
N ILE A 86 -2.15 5.60 9.68
CA ILE A 86 -3.54 5.77 10.09
C ILE A 86 -3.96 7.14 9.59
N VAL A 87 -5.08 7.23 8.86
CA VAL A 87 -5.65 8.50 8.41
C VAL A 87 -7.10 8.57 8.85
N ASP A 88 -7.38 9.52 9.72
CA ASP A 88 -8.70 9.78 10.30
C ASP A 88 -9.28 11.06 9.68
N GLY A 89 -10.32 10.92 8.86
CA GLY A 89 -10.86 11.99 8.04
C GLY A 89 -12.19 12.57 8.51
N PRO A 90 -12.52 13.77 8.00
CA PRO A 90 -13.75 14.50 8.35
C PRO A 90 -15.01 13.90 7.75
N GLY A 91 -14.88 13.23 6.62
CA GLY A 91 -16.00 12.70 5.84
C GLY A 91 -15.55 11.48 5.04
N GLU A 92 -16.19 11.25 3.90
CA GLU A 92 -15.89 10.11 3.01
C GLU A 92 -14.80 10.46 1.97
N LEU A 93 -14.27 11.68 1.98
CA LEU A 93 -13.27 12.18 1.03
C LEU A 93 -11.93 12.44 1.72
N TYR A 94 -10.89 12.64 0.92
CA TYR A 94 -9.51 13.07 1.24
C TYR A 94 -8.63 12.01 1.91
N THR A 95 -9.15 11.14 2.76
CA THR A 95 -8.36 10.13 3.48
C THR A 95 -7.47 9.28 2.57
N LYS A 96 -8.02 8.85 1.44
CA LYS A 96 -7.28 8.00 0.48
C LYS A 96 -6.18 8.74 -0.26
N SER A 97 -6.42 9.95 -0.70
CA SER A 97 -5.41 10.77 -1.37
C SER A 97 -4.27 11.12 -0.43
N THR A 98 -4.59 11.55 0.78
CA THR A 98 -3.60 11.84 1.83
C THR A 98 -2.76 10.60 2.18
N ALA A 99 -3.41 9.44 2.33
CA ALA A 99 -2.70 8.21 2.62
C ALA A 99 -1.75 7.79 1.48
N ALA A 100 -2.17 7.91 0.22
CA ALA A 100 -1.31 7.57 -0.92
C ALA A 100 -0.12 8.53 -1.05
N GLU A 101 -0.34 9.81 -0.79
CA GLU A 101 0.69 10.84 -0.79
C GLU A 101 1.73 10.59 0.31
N LEU A 102 1.27 10.33 1.54
CA LEU A 102 2.14 10.02 2.67
C LEU A 102 2.93 8.72 2.44
N ALA A 103 2.27 7.66 1.96
CA ALA A 103 2.93 6.40 1.66
C ALA A 103 4.05 6.57 0.63
N LEU A 104 3.81 7.36 -0.43
CA LEU A 104 4.83 7.68 -1.42
C LEU A 104 6.01 8.46 -0.82
N ALA A 105 5.72 9.47 0.01
CA ALA A 105 6.75 10.28 0.65
C ALA A 105 7.57 9.46 1.66
N MET A 106 6.94 8.62 2.47
CA MET A 106 7.64 7.71 3.38
C MET A 106 8.56 6.75 2.63
N ASN A 107 8.06 6.17 1.54
CA ASN A 107 8.87 5.26 0.71
C ASN A 107 10.04 6.00 0.04
N GLY A 108 9.81 7.21 -0.48
CA GLY A 108 10.87 8.07 -1.03
C GLY A 108 11.92 8.48 0.00
N ALA A 109 11.55 8.57 1.27
CA ALA A 109 12.47 8.80 2.39
C ALA A 109 13.18 7.53 2.89
N GLY A 110 12.98 6.36 2.25
CA GLY A 110 13.66 5.11 2.57
C GLY A 110 12.88 4.14 3.46
N CYS A 111 11.60 4.42 3.77
CA CYS A 111 10.78 3.56 4.61
C CYS A 111 10.19 2.37 3.82
N ALA A 112 10.32 1.18 4.36
CA ALA A 112 9.56 0.03 3.89
C ALA A 112 8.19 0.01 4.58
N LEU A 113 7.10 -0.05 3.81
CA LEU A 113 5.75 -0.14 4.36
C LEU A 113 5.38 -1.61 4.58
N VAL A 114 4.77 -1.91 5.73
CA VAL A 114 4.28 -3.26 6.02
C VAL A 114 3.13 -3.64 5.09
N GLY A 115 2.87 -4.93 4.93
CA GLY A 115 1.68 -5.38 4.23
C GLY A 115 0.41 -4.85 4.91
N ARG A 116 -0.55 -4.35 4.13
CA ARG A 116 -1.75 -3.63 4.61
C ARG A 116 -1.34 -2.44 5.52
N PRO A 117 -0.57 -1.49 4.98
CA PRO A 117 0.06 -0.46 5.80
C PRO A 117 -0.90 0.61 6.30
N LEU A 118 -2.11 0.70 5.75
CA LEU A 118 -3.07 1.76 6.01
C LEU A 118 -4.27 1.27 6.81
N VAL A 119 -4.62 2.02 7.85
CA VAL A 119 -5.96 2.06 8.44
C VAL A 119 -6.58 3.41 8.11
N GLU A 120 -7.68 3.38 7.35
CA GLU A 120 -8.47 4.54 6.96
C GLU A 120 -9.73 4.61 7.83
N ALA A 121 -9.94 5.75 8.49
CA ALA A 121 -11.18 6.05 9.19
C ALA A 121 -11.88 7.23 8.51
N THR A 122 -13.04 6.98 7.92
CA THR A 122 -13.91 8.04 7.38
C THR A 122 -14.73 8.71 8.49
N GLY A 123 -15.36 9.82 8.19
CA GLY A 123 -16.17 10.54 9.16
C GLY A 123 -17.27 9.68 9.79
N SER A 124 -17.97 8.89 8.98
CA SER A 124 -19.03 7.98 9.41
C SER A 124 -18.53 6.63 9.96
N LEU A 125 -17.25 6.27 9.74
CA LEU A 125 -16.69 4.93 9.95
C LEU A 125 -17.41 3.81 9.17
N PHE A 126 -18.26 4.16 8.19
CA PHE A 126 -19.04 3.18 7.46
C PHE A 126 -18.19 2.22 6.62
N ASN A 127 -16.96 2.61 6.31
CA ASN A 127 -15.97 1.73 5.69
C ASN A 127 -15.63 0.50 6.56
N PHE A 128 -15.86 0.53 7.89
CA PHE A 128 -15.65 -0.60 8.80
C PHE A 128 -16.87 -1.53 8.95
N ARG A 129 -18.01 -1.26 8.29
CA ARG A 129 -19.25 -2.03 8.50
C ARG A 129 -19.10 -3.54 8.36
N ILE A 130 -18.31 -4.00 7.41
CA ILE A 130 -18.11 -5.45 7.17
C ILE A 130 -17.24 -6.04 8.28
N GLN A 131 -16.17 -5.35 8.65
CA GLN A 131 -15.30 -5.77 9.74
C GLN A 131 -16.05 -5.79 11.08
N ALA A 132 -16.86 -4.77 11.37
CA ALA A 132 -17.69 -4.70 12.56
C ALA A 132 -18.65 -5.90 12.65
N LYS A 133 -19.30 -6.23 11.53
CA LYS A 133 -20.16 -7.43 11.44
C LYS A 133 -19.38 -8.72 11.71
N ASN A 134 -18.20 -8.88 11.10
CA ASN A 134 -17.38 -10.08 11.26
C ASN A 134 -16.84 -10.24 12.69
N LEU A 135 -16.56 -9.13 13.36
CA LEU A 135 -16.06 -9.10 14.74
C LEU A 135 -17.18 -9.03 15.79
N SER A 136 -18.44 -8.97 15.38
CA SER A 136 -19.60 -8.79 16.27
C SER A 136 -19.44 -7.58 17.21
N THR A 137 -18.97 -6.44 16.66
CA THR A 137 -18.75 -5.18 17.38
C THR A 137 -19.38 -4.00 16.62
N ASP A 138 -19.30 -2.81 17.20
CA ASP A 138 -19.68 -1.57 16.52
C ASP A 138 -18.60 -1.05 15.57
N LEU A 139 -18.88 0.04 14.85
CA LEU A 139 -17.93 0.64 13.88
C LEU A 139 -16.67 1.15 14.56
N MET A 140 -16.80 1.73 15.76
CA MET A 140 -15.66 2.23 16.54
C MET A 140 -14.80 1.07 17.04
N GLY A 141 -15.38 0.00 17.51
CA GLY A 141 -14.67 -1.21 17.92
C GLY A 141 -13.89 -1.84 16.76
N ALA A 142 -14.49 -1.87 15.56
CA ALA A 142 -13.80 -2.34 14.36
C ALA A 142 -12.63 -1.42 13.96
N TYR A 143 -12.78 -0.11 14.08
CA TYR A 143 -11.68 0.84 13.85
C TYR A 143 -10.54 0.61 14.85
N GLN A 144 -10.86 0.50 16.14
CA GLN A 144 -9.88 0.22 17.20
C GLN A 144 -9.12 -1.09 16.93
N GLU A 145 -9.83 -2.13 16.51
CA GLU A 145 -9.22 -3.42 16.20
C GLU A 145 -8.31 -3.33 14.97
N ALA A 146 -8.72 -2.61 13.92
CA ALA A 146 -7.88 -2.38 12.74
C ALA A 146 -6.55 -1.67 13.09
N VAL A 147 -6.59 -0.67 13.99
CA VAL A 147 -5.39 0.03 14.45
C VAL A 147 -4.52 -0.89 15.33
N ARG A 148 -5.13 -1.71 16.19
CA ARG A 148 -4.41 -2.71 16.98
C ARG A 148 -3.68 -3.71 16.09
N GLU A 149 -4.38 -4.28 15.09
CA GLU A 149 -3.80 -5.21 14.13
C GLU A 149 -2.65 -4.60 13.31
N LEU A 150 -2.81 -3.36 12.83
CA LEU A 150 -1.73 -2.66 12.13
C LEU A 150 -0.51 -2.47 13.03
N THR A 151 -0.73 -2.05 14.27
CA THR A 151 0.36 -1.85 15.24
C THR A 151 1.10 -3.15 15.53
N GLU A 152 0.39 -4.25 15.68
CA GLU A 152 0.99 -5.57 15.91
C GLU A 152 1.78 -6.06 14.70
N ARG A 153 1.22 -5.94 13.49
CA ARG A 153 1.95 -6.27 12.26
C ARG A 153 3.22 -5.43 12.12
N LEU A 154 3.14 -4.13 12.41
CA LEU A 154 4.29 -3.24 12.34
C LEU A 154 5.40 -3.65 13.31
N LEU A 155 5.04 -3.99 14.54
CA LEU A 155 6.00 -4.40 15.57
C LEU A 155 6.59 -5.79 15.32
N SER A 156 5.79 -6.72 14.82
CA SER A 156 6.23 -8.09 14.53
C SER A 156 6.85 -8.26 13.15
N PHE A 157 6.85 -7.22 12.31
CA PHE A 157 7.34 -7.33 10.94
C PHE A 157 8.82 -7.70 10.90
N ALA A 158 9.10 -8.73 10.12
CA ALA A 158 10.45 -9.11 9.72
C ALA A 158 10.47 -9.39 8.22
N PHE A 159 11.53 -8.99 7.55
CA PHE A 159 11.71 -9.35 6.15
C PHE A 159 11.87 -10.87 6.04
N PRO A 160 11.07 -11.55 5.20
CA PRO A 160 11.21 -12.99 5.02
C PRO A 160 12.57 -13.33 4.44
N GLY A 161 13.39 -14.05 5.21
CA GLY A 161 14.70 -14.55 4.77
C GLY A 161 14.55 -15.83 3.96
N ARG A 162 14.26 -15.72 2.66
CA ARG A 162 14.27 -16.89 1.76
C ARG A 162 15.63 -17.04 1.09
N GLU A 163 16.12 -18.27 0.99
CA GLU A 163 17.39 -18.56 0.31
C GLU A 163 17.32 -18.27 -1.19
N ARG A 164 16.20 -18.60 -1.83
CA ARG A 164 15.91 -18.36 -3.25
C ARG A 164 14.55 -17.71 -3.40
N PRO A 165 14.46 -16.37 -3.22
CA PRO A 165 13.21 -15.66 -3.39
C PRO A 165 12.81 -15.58 -4.86
N ARG A 166 11.50 -15.71 -5.13
CA ARG A 166 10.92 -15.60 -6.47
C ARG A 166 10.36 -14.21 -6.69
N LEU A 167 10.81 -13.56 -7.75
CA LEU A 167 10.35 -12.24 -8.19
C LEU A 167 9.57 -12.36 -9.49
N LEU A 168 8.31 -11.97 -9.47
CA LEU A 168 7.50 -11.85 -10.68
C LEU A 168 7.56 -10.41 -11.19
N ALA A 169 8.06 -10.25 -12.40
CA ALA A 169 8.13 -8.97 -13.10
C ALA A 169 7.01 -8.87 -14.12
N LEU A 170 6.15 -7.86 -13.97
CA LEU A 170 4.97 -7.63 -14.82
C LEU A 170 5.12 -6.33 -15.60
N HIS A 171 4.95 -6.40 -16.92
CA HIS A 171 5.02 -5.23 -17.78
C HIS A 171 3.94 -5.23 -18.87
N ALA A 172 3.51 -4.04 -19.27
CA ALA A 172 2.58 -3.86 -20.38
C ALA A 172 3.29 -3.37 -21.67
N SER A 173 4.62 -3.39 -21.69
CA SER A 173 5.40 -2.90 -22.83
C SER A 173 5.43 -3.94 -23.93
N SER A 174 5.17 -3.48 -25.17
CA SER A 174 5.28 -4.27 -26.41
C SER A 174 6.46 -3.87 -27.30
N HIS A 175 7.25 -2.89 -26.88
CA HIS A 175 8.31 -2.32 -27.73
C HIS A 175 9.71 -2.66 -27.22
N HIS A 176 10.60 -3.04 -28.14
CA HIS A 176 12.01 -3.29 -27.86
C HIS A 176 12.75 -2.02 -27.39
N THR A 177 12.23 -0.83 -27.69
CA THR A 177 12.82 0.48 -27.37
C THR A 177 12.22 1.12 -26.10
N SER A 178 11.58 0.33 -25.24
CA SER A 178 10.96 0.84 -24.03
C SER A 178 12.00 1.24 -22.98
N ASN A 179 12.01 2.51 -22.57
CA ASN A 179 12.85 3.01 -21.48
C ASN A 179 12.56 2.27 -20.15
N THR A 180 11.31 1.86 -19.93
CA THR A 180 10.93 1.07 -18.76
C THR A 180 11.61 -0.29 -18.76
N MET A 181 11.68 -0.97 -19.92
CA MET A 181 12.38 -2.24 -20.05
C MET A 181 13.89 -2.06 -19.99
N ALA A 182 14.44 -0.98 -20.51
CA ALA A 182 15.85 -0.65 -20.38
C ALA A 182 16.26 -0.43 -18.90
N LEU A 183 15.43 0.28 -18.13
CA LEU A 183 15.64 0.44 -16.69
C LEU A 183 15.52 -0.91 -15.97
N TRP A 184 14.52 -1.72 -16.32
CA TRP A 184 14.37 -3.06 -15.75
C TRP A 184 15.60 -3.94 -16.00
N ALA A 185 16.13 -3.94 -17.19
CA ALA A 185 17.34 -4.69 -17.53
C ALA A 185 18.52 -4.31 -16.62
N GLN A 186 18.68 -3.01 -16.31
CA GLN A 186 19.72 -2.53 -15.38
C GLN A 186 19.47 -2.98 -13.94
N VAL A 187 18.23 -2.95 -13.49
CA VAL A 187 17.85 -3.45 -12.14
C VAL A 187 18.12 -4.94 -12.07
N ARG A 188 17.64 -5.70 -13.05
CA ARG A 188 17.80 -7.16 -13.12
C ARG A 188 19.28 -7.58 -13.07
N ALA A 189 20.14 -6.87 -13.80
CA ALA A 189 21.58 -7.13 -13.80
C ALA A 189 22.27 -6.92 -12.43
N ARG A 190 21.62 -6.19 -11.53
CA ARG A 190 22.12 -5.92 -10.17
C ARG A 190 21.48 -6.78 -9.08
N LEU A 191 20.46 -7.57 -9.43
CA LEU A 191 19.87 -8.50 -8.49
C LEU A 191 20.87 -9.60 -8.13
N SER A 192 20.85 -10.01 -6.86
CA SER A 192 21.62 -11.17 -6.45
C SER A 192 21.26 -12.40 -7.27
N PRO A 193 22.22 -13.26 -7.65
CA PRO A 193 21.96 -14.52 -8.38
C PRO A 193 21.01 -15.48 -7.65
N ARG A 194 20.71 -15.25 -6.38
CA ARG A 194 19.73 -16.03 -5.61
C ARG A 194 18.29 -15.79 -6.02
N TRP A 195 17.99 -14.64 -6.68
CA TRP A 195 16.64 -14.32 -7.13
C TRP A 195 16.28 -15.14 -8.36
N GLU A 196 15.18 -15.88 -8.24
CA GLU A 196 14.51 -16.49 -9.40
C GLU A 196 13.55 -15.47 -9.99
N VAL A 197 13.82 -15.00 -11.20
CA VAL A 197 13.02 -13.94 -11.85
C VAL A 197 12.20 -14.53 -12.97
N GLU A 198 10.88 -14.42 -12.84
CA GLU A 198 9.90 -14.71 -13.88
C GLU A 198 9.38 -13.40 -14.47
N GLU A 199 9.30 -13.30 -15.80
CA GLU A 199 8.77 -12.13 -16.49
C GLU A 199 7.51 -12.49 -17.28
N ILE A 200 6.43 -11.72 -17.07
CA ILE A 200 5.19 -11.87 -17.83
C ILE A 200 4.81 -10.52 -18.47
N GLY A 201 4.68 -10.55 -19.79
CA GLY A 201 4.19 -9.42 -20.57
C GLY A 201 2.66 -9.42 -20.66
N LEU A 202 2.04 -8.38 -20.12
CA LEU A 202 0.60 -8.14 -20.22
C LEU A 202 0.30 -7.44 -21.54
N ARG A 203 0.23 -8.21 -22.63
CA ARG A 203 0.12 -7.65 -23.99
C ARG A 203 -1.31 -7.21 -24.32
N ASN A 204 -1.42 -6.20 -25.19
CA ASN A 204 -2.70 -5.79 -25.75
C ASN A 204 -3.36 -6.95 -26.50
N GLY A 205 -4.68 -7.10 -26.34
CA GLY A 205 -5.46 -8.16 -26.94
C GLY A 205 -5.41 -9.52 -26.24
N THR A 206 -4.50 -9.73 -25.27
CA THR A 206 -4.43 -10.98 -24.49
C THR A 206 -5.04 -10.86 -23.10
N LEU A 207 -5.28 -9.63 -22.65
CA LEU A 207 -5.81 -9.31 -21.32
C LEU A 207 -7.08 -8.47 -21.46
N SER A 208 -8.19 -8.95 -20.94
CA SER A 208 -9.42 -8.18 -20.75
C SER A 208 -9.50 -7.64 -19.32
N ASP A 209 -10.09 -6.48 -19.14
CA ASP A 209 -10.35 -5.89 -17.83
C ASP A 209 -11.43 -6.68 -17.06
N CYS A 210 -11.66 -6.30 -15.81
CA CYS A 210 -12.73 -6.79 -14.97
C CYS A 210 -14.09 -6.31 -15.52
N SER A 211 -15.00 -7.24 -15.78
CA SER A 211 -16.34 -6.93 -16.33
C SER A 211 -17.36 -6.52 -15.27
N GLY A 212 -16.95 -6.36 -14.01
CA GLY A 212 -17.87 -5.93 -12.93
C GLY A 212 -18.97 -6.95 -12.60
N CYS A 213 -18.67 -8.24 -12.65
CA CYS A 213 -19.62 -9.31 -12.31
C CYS A 213 -20.23 -9.10 -10.92
N PRO A 214 -21.45 -9.65 -10.67
CA PRO A 214 -21.99 -9.72 -9.32
C PRO A 214 -21.00 -10.36 -8.35
N TYR A 215 -20.94 -9.81 -7.13
CA TYR A 215 -19.96 -10.25 -6.12
C TYR A 215 -20.03 -11.75 -5.82
N THR A 216 -21.24 -12.34 -5.82
CA THR A 216 -21.45 -13.79 -5.64
C THR A 216 -20.76 -14.62 -6.72
N MET A 217 -20.73 -14.12 -7.95
CA MET A 217 -20.04 -14.76 -9.06
C MET A 217 -18.51 -14.68 -8.89
N CYS A 218 -17.99 -13.49 -8.49
CA CYS A 218 -16.58 -13.35 -8.14
C CYS A 218 -16.16 -14.29 -7.00
N LEU A 219 -17.00 -14.48 -5.99
CA LEU A 219 -16.78 -15.42 -4.91
C LEU A 219 -16.66 -16.84 -5.39
N HIS A 220 -17.64 -17.30 -6.18
CA HIS A 220 -17.70 -18.65 -6.67
C HIS A 220 -16.46 -19.07 -7.47
N PHE A 221 -15.99 -18.20 -8.37
CA PHE A 221 -14.76 -18.47 -9.13
C PHE A 221 -13.49 -18.22 -8.30
N GLY A 222 -13.49 -17.23 -7.44
CA GLY A 222 -12.36 -16.91 -6.56
C GLY A 222 -12.06 -17.99 -5.54
N GLU A 223 -13.06 -18.70 -5.01
CA GLU A 223 -12.90 -19.87 -4.15
C GLU A 223 -12.17 -21.02 -4.83
N ARG A 224 -12.27 -21.07 -6.16
CA ARG A 224 -11.55 -22.02 -7.03
C ARG A 224 -10.24 -21.47 -7.58
N GLY A 225 -9.84 -20.28 -7.13
CA GLY A 225 -8.59 -19.62 -7.50
C GLY A 225 -8.58 -19.05 -8.91
N GLY A 226 -9.73 -18.70 -9.45
CA GLY A 226 -9.85 -18.23 -10.82
C GLY A 226 -10.84 -17.10 -11.03
N CYS A 227 -10.99 -16.70 -12.29
CA CYS A 227 -11.96 -15.73 -12.76
C CYS A 227 -12.69 -16.34 -13.97
N PHE A 228 -14.01 -16.11 -14.07
CA PHE A 228 -14.83 -16.62 -15.19
C PHE A 228 -14.25 -16.31 -16.58
N TYR A 229 -13.66 -15.12 -16.73
CA TYR A 229 -13.12 -14.66 -18.02
C TYR A 229 -11.77 -15.29 -18.41
N GLY A 230 -11.22 -16.18 -17.60
CA GLY A 230 -10.03 -16.98 -17.97
C GLY A 230 -8.87 -16.18 -18.56
N GLY A 231 -8.31 -16.72 -19.65
CA GLY A 231 -7.22 -16.15 -20.43
C GLY A 231 -5.90 -16.08 -19.68
N VAL A 232 -4.96 -15.25 -20.17
CA VAL A 232 -3.60 -15.14 -19.61
C VAL A 232 -3.57 -14.92 -18.10
N MET A 233 -4.57 -14.23 -17.55
CA MET A 233 -4.68 -14.04 -16.11
C MET A 233 -4.76 -15.35 -15.35
N GLN A 234 -5.59 -16.27 -15.82
CA GLN A 234 -5.80 -17.55 -15.14
C GLN A 234 -4.72 -18.57 -15.48
N GLU A 235 -4.26 -18.57 -16.72
CA GLU A 235 -3.34 -19.57 -17.24
C GLU A 235 -1.89 -19.34 -16.78
N ALA A 236 -1.46 -18.09 -16.72
CA ALA A 236 -0.09 -17.72 -16.40
C ALA A 236 0.03 -16.80 -15.16
N VAL A 237 -0.73 -15.70 -15.11
CA VAL A 237 -0.50 -14.66 -14.11
C VAL A 237 -0.87 -15.11 -12.69
N TYR A 238 -2.03 -15.71 -12.48
CA TYR A 238 -2.45 -16.16 -11.14
C TYR A 238 -1.52 -17.21 -10.54
N PRO A 239 -1.08 -18.26 -11.28
CA PRO A 239 -0.08 -19.19 -10.77
C PRO A 239 1.23 -18.51 -10.38
N ALA A 240 1.75 -17.63 -11.24
CA ALA A 240 2.98 -16.90 -10.99
C ALA A 240 2.87 -15.98 -9.76
N VAL A 241 1.75 -15.23 -9.64
CA VAL A 241 1.48 -14.36 -8.46
C VAL A 241 1.43 -15.18 -7.17
N ARG A 242 0.82 -16.36 -7.17
CA ARG A 242 0.77 -17.23 -5.97
C ARG A 242 2.15 -17.69 -5.54
N GLN A 243 3.02 -18.04 -6.49
CA GLN A 243 4.35 -18.57 -6.23
C GLN A 243 5.39 -17.49 -5.90
N ALA A 244 5.15 -16.25 -6.33
CA ALA A 244 6.09 -15.15 -6.12
C ALA A 244 6.18 -14.73 -4.65
N ASP A 245 7.38 -14.42 -4.18
CA ASP A 245 7.66 -13.75 -2.91
C ASP A 245 7.64 -12.23 -3.06
N GLY A 246 7.92 -11.75 -4.28
CA GLY A 246 7.89 -10.35 -4.63
C GLY A 246 7.28 -10.12 -6.01
N LEU A 247 6.62 -8.97 -6.16
CA LEU A 247 6.09 -8.48 -7.43
C LEU A 247 6.82 -7.19 -7.79
N ILE A 248 7.22 -7.04 -9.04
CA ILE A 248 7.67 -5.76 -9.58
C ILE A 248 6.79 -5.35 -10.75
N LEU A 249 6.16 -4.20 -10.62
CA LEU A 249 5.27 -3.64 -11.62
C LEU A 249 6.01 -2.57 -12.43
N MET A 250 6.13 -2.78 -13.71
CA MET A 250 6.77 -1.85 -14.61
C MET A 250 5.73 -0.93 -15.23
N CYS A 251 5.73 0.33 -14.78
CA CYS A 251 4.70 1.33 -15.01
C CYS A 251 5.22 2.47 -15.88
N PRO A 252 5.15 2.36 -17.21
CA PRO A 252 5.35 3.53 -18.06
C PRO A 252 4.22 4.54 -17.80
N ASN A 253 4.58 5.82 -17.74
CA ASN A 253 3.60 6.89 -17.65
C ASN A 253 3.02 7.19 -19.04
N TYR A 254 1.73 6.97 -19.20
CA TYR A 254 0.94 7.37 -20.37
C TYR A 254 -0.19 8.30 -19.91
N ASN A 255 -0.07 9.60 -20.23
CA ASN A 255 -1.09 10.59 -19.84
C ASN A 255 -1.39 10.63 -18.33
N ASP A 256 -0.35 10.59 -17.51
CA ASP A 256 -0.42 10.61 -16.05
C ASP A 256 -1.28 9.49 -15.44
N ALA A 257 -1.35 8.35 -16.11
CA ALA A 257 -2.11 7.19 -15.70
C ALA A 257 -1.32 5.88 -15.83
N LEU A 258 -1.73 4.88 -15.03
CA LEU A 258 -1.33 3.49 -15.23
C LEU A 258 -1.81 3.01 -16.60
N SER A 259 -1.01 2.16 -17.26
CA SER A 259 -1.46 1.52 -18.49
C SER A 259 -2.72 0.69 -18.27
N ALA A 260 -3.59 0.62 -19.27
CA ALA A 260 -4.84 -0.12 -19.21
C ALA A 260 -4.61 -1.59 -18.79
N ASN A 261 -3.56 -2.23 -19.28
CA ASN A 261 -3.26 -3.64 -18.96
C ASN A 261 -2.81 -3.83 -17.50
N LEU A 262 -2.04 -2.91 -16.92
CA LEU A 262 -1.72 -2.96 -15.49
C LEU A 262 -2.95 -2.69 -14.63
N SER A 263 -3.82 -1.78 -15.05
CA SER A 263 -5.11 -1.54 -14.38
C SER A 263 -6.00 -2.78 -14.44
N ALA A 264 -6.11 -3.43 -15.60
CA ALA A 264 -6.85 -4.67 -15.76
C ALA A 264 -6.27 -5.81 -14.91
N PHE A 265 -4.94 -5.93 -14.83
CA PHE A 265 -4.28 -6.87 -13.94
C PHE A 265 -4.71 -6.65 -12.49
N ILE A 266 -4.58 -5.41 -11.98
CA ILE A 266 -4.93 -5.06 -10.59
C ILE A 266 -6.41 -5.34 -10.31
N ASN A 267 -7.32 -4.91 -11.21
CA ASN A 267 -8.75 -5.13 -11.06
C ASN A 267 -9.10 -6.62 -10.95
N ARG A 268 -8.40 -7.47 -11.70
CA ARG A 268 -8.64 -8.92 -11.71
C ARG A 268 -7.96 -9.68 -10.58
N LEU A 269 -7.04 -9.07 -9.82
CA LEU A 269 -6.47 -9.69 -8.61
C LEU A 269 -7.53 -10.00 -7.54
N THR A 270 -8.70 -9.40 -7.61
CA THR A 270 -9.84 -9.69 -6.71
C THR A 270 -10.15 -11.20 -6.66
N ALA A 271 -9.95 -11.93 -7.74
CA ALA A 271 -10.14 -13.38 -7.78
C ALA A 271 -9.17 -14.16 -6.87
N LEU A 272 -8.00 -13.60 -6.57
CA LEU A 272 -6.98 -14.25 -5.73
C LEU A 272 -7.06 -13.89 -4.25
N PHE A 273 -7.72 -12.80 -3.88
CA PHE A 273 -7.69 -12.25 -2.52
C PHE A 273 -8.16 -13.22 -1.42
N ARG A 274 -8.99 -14.20 -1.76
CA ARG A 274 -9.43 -15.22 -0.79
C ARG A 274 -8.42 -16.33 -0.54
N GLN A 275 -7.52 -16.55 -1.49
CA GLN A 275 -6.57 -17.66 -1.44
C GLN A 275 -5.12 -17.20 -1.29
N THR A 276 -4.85 -15.91 -1.46
CA THR A 276 -3.49 -15.38 -1.46
C THR A 276 -3.35 -14.26 -0.45
N ARG A 277 -2.38 -14.38 0.44
CA ARG A 277 -2.04 -13.35 1.42
C ARG A 277 -1.04 -12.37 0.81
N PHE A 278 -1.55 -11.36 0.09
CA PHE A 278 -0.70 -10.37 -0.58
C PHE A 278 0.19 -9.57 0.38
N TYR A 279 -0.22 -9.41 1.63
CA TYR A 279 0.57 -8.74 2.67
C TYR A 279 1.84 -9.51 3.09
N GLU A 280 2.01 -10.74 2.64
CA GLU A 280 3.24 -11.52 2.81
C GLU A 280 4.21 -11.36 1.63
N LYS A 281 3.81 -10.63 0.58
CA LYS A 281 4.61 -10.41 -0.63
C LYS A 281 5.18 -9.01 -0.65
N ALA A 282 6.46 -8.89 -1.05
CA ALA A 282 7.05 -7.59 -1.34
C ALA A 282 6.51 -7.05 -2.67
N VAL A 283 6.15 -5.77 -2.71
CA VAL A 283 5.68 -5.11 -3.95
C VAL A 283 6.57 -3.93 -4.27
N PHE A 284 7.10 -3.93 -5.48
CA PHE A 284 7.95 -2.88 -6.02
C PHE A 284 7.32 -2.31 -7.30
N ALA A 285 7.69 -1.10 -7.65
CA ALA A 285 7.32 -0.49 -8.92
C ALA A 285 8.50 0.22 -9.56
N LEU A 286 8.57 0.15 -10.89
CA LEU A 286 9.41 1.00 -11.72
C LEU A 286 8.49 1.94 -12.49
N VAL A 287 8.42 3.20 -12.06
CA VAL A 287 7.63 4.23 -12.74
C VAL A 287 8.58 5.03 -13.63
N VAL A 288 8.32 5.05 -14.94
CA VAL A 288 9.12 5.78 -15.93
C VAL A 288 8.24 6.80 -16.62
N SER A 289 8.62 8.07 -16.53
CA SER A 289 7.95 9.19 -17.17
C SER A 289 8.94 9.98 -18.02
N GLY A 290 8.52 10.37 -19.22
CA GLY A 290 9.29 11.27 -20.06
C GLY A 290 9.18 12.75 -19.68
N TYR A 291 8.20 13.05 -18.82
CA TYR A 291 7.88 14.39 -18.32
C TYR A 291 7.61 14.33 -16.80
N SER A 292 6.98 15.36 -16.25
CA SER A 292 6.40 15.34 -14.90
C SER A 292 5.28 14.28 -14.79
N GLY A 293 4.82 13.96 -13.56
CA GLY A 293 3.68 13.07 -13.35
C GLY A 293 4.01 11.64 -12.90
N SER A 294 5.28 11.28 -12.73
CA SER A 294 5.67 9.98 -12.18
C SER A 294 5.09 9.75 -10.78
N ASP A 295 4.99 10.79 -9.96
CA ASP A 295 4.36 10.76 -8.65
C ASP A 295 2.85 10.51 -8.72
N THR A 296 2.18 11.01 -9.77
CA THR A 296 0.75 10.76 -10.02
C THR A 296 0.51 9.27 -10.29
N VAL A 297 1.29 8.67 -11.17
CA VAL A 297 1.23 7.23 -11.47
C VAL A 297 1.57 6.39 -10.23
N ALA A 298 2.59 6.77 -9.48
CA ALA A 298 2.97 6.08 -8.24
C ALA A 298 1.83 6.13 -7.19
N ARG A 299 1.18 7.28 -7.00
CA ARG A 299 0.00 7.41 -6.11
C ARG A 299 -1.20 6.59 -6.56
N GLN A 300 -1.45 6.51 -7.88
CA GLN A 300 -2.49 5.62 -8.41
C GLN A 300 -2.19 4.15 -8.09
N LEU A 301 -0.96 3.72 -8.30
CA LEU A 301 -0.53 2.35 -8.00
C LEU A 301 -0.69 2.03 -6.51
N ILE A 302 -0.18 2.89 -5.62
CA ILE A 302 -0.35 2.75 -4.17
C ILE A 302 -1.84 2.70 -3.80
N SER A 303 -2.67 3.59 -4.37
CA SER A 303 -4.11 3.61 -4.12
C SER A 303 -4.82 2.34 -4.57
N SER A 304 -4.39 1.74 -5.67
CA SER A 304 -4.98 0.54 -6.23
C SER A 304 -4.61 -0.71 -5.45
N LEU A 305 -3.36 -0.85 -5.02
CA LEU A 305 -2.86 -2.04 -4.34
C LEU A 305 -3.30 -2.14 -2.87
N ARG A 306 -3.60 -1.02 -2.21
CA ARG A 306 -4.08 -1.03 -0.82
C ARG A 306 -5.56 -1.35 -0.67
N SER A 307 -6.33 -1.51 -1.76
CA SER A 307 -7.78 -1.75 -1.73
C SER A 307 -8.20 -3.11 -1.12
N GLU A 308 -7.27 -3.87 -0.59
CA GLU A 308 -7.52 -5.15 0.09
C GLU A 308 -8.30 -5.02 1.42
N GLU A 309 -8.57 -3.82 1.88
CA GLU A 309 -9.20 -3.56 3.19
C GLU A 309 -10.69 -3.94 3.27
N ARG A 310 -11.33 -4.32 2.17
CA ARG A 310 -12.78 -4.55 2.12
C ARG A 310 -13.23 -5.98 2.43
N ARG A 311 -12.50 -6.69 3.29
CA ARG A 311 -12.89 -8.05 3.66
C ARG A 311 -12.98 -8.28 5.14
#